data_c2b641edb096fbca842704002baf7537
#
_entry.id   c2b641edb096fbca842704002baf7537
#
_cell.length_a   1.000
_cell.length_b   1.000
_cell.length_c   1.000
_cell.angle_alpha   90.00
_cell.angle_beta   90.00
_cell.angle_gamma   90.00
#
_symmetry.space_group_name_H-M   'P 1'
#
loop_
_entity.id
_entity.type
_entity.pdbx_description
1 polymer ?
#
loop_
_entity_poly.entity_id
_entity_poly.type
_entity_poly.pdbx_seq_one_letter_code
_entity_poly.pdbx_strand_id
1 'polypeptide(L)'
;MAIEINEDNIKQGLLGLVLALVEIIVETLKHQSVRRMEGGSLTDEEVERLGRTLKELDQAVEAIKDDYGIKECVRSVREGLDSSLNGILTQVPVIMASETARKVAASA
;
A
#
# COMPACT_ATOMS: atom_id res chain seq x y z
N MET A 1 -14.20 -2.23 23.03
CA MET A 1 -12.94 -1.53 23.24
C MET A 1 -13.20 -0.04 23.15
N ALA A 2 -13.07 0.65 24.28
CA ALA A 2 -13.30 2.09 24.28
C ALA A 2 -12.05 2.79 23.78
N ILE A 3 -12.14 3.40 22.61
CA ILE A 3 -11.09 4.25 22.10
C ILE A 3 -11.37 5.65 22.64
N GLU A 4 -10.49 6.14 23.47
CA GLU A 4 -10.55 7.54 23.88
C GLU A 4 -10.29 8.41 22.67
N ILE A 5 -11.32 9.14 22.25
CA ILE A 5 -11.17 10.09 21.15
C ILE A 5 -10.75 11.41 21.75
N ASN A 6 -9.46 11.70 21.71
CA ASN A 6 -8.91 13.00 22.08
C ASN A 6 -8.03 13.52 20.94
N GLU A 7 -7.57 14.75 21.08
CA GLU A 7 -6.80 15.40 20.01
C GLU A 7 -5.54 14.63 19.64
N ASP A 8 -4.84 14.07 20.62
CA ASP A 8 -3.61 13.30 20.37
C ASP A 8 -3.90 11.99 19.64
N ASN A 9 -4.96 11.29 20.01
CA ASN A 9 -5.38 10.06 19.36
C ASN A 9 -5.82 10.29 17.92
N ILE A 10 -6.50 11.41 17.68
CA ILE A 10 -6.92 11.80 16.33
C ILE A 10 -5.71 12.05 15.44
N LYS A 11 -4.73 12.81 15.96
CA LYS A 11 -3.50 13.09 15.22
C LYS A 11 -2.74 11.80 14.89
N GLN A 12 -2.57 10.92 15.86
CA GLN A 12 -1.90 9.64 15.65
C GLN A 12 -2.65 8.76 14.67
N GLY A 13 -3.97 8.73 14.78
CA GLY A 13 -4.81 7.96 13.87
C GLY A 13 -4.72 8.46 12.43
N LEU A 14 -4.74 9.77 12.24
CA LEU A 14 -4.59 10.38 10.92
C LEU A 14 -3.21 10.09 10.32
N LEU A 15 -2.15 10.26 11.11
CA LEU A 15 -0.79 9.96 10.67
C LEU A 15 -0.65 8.47 10.32
N GLY A 16 -1.20 7.59 11.16
CA GLY A 16 -1.19 6.16 10.91
C GLY A 16 -1.89 5.80 9.61
N LEU A 17 -3.04 6.42 9.36
CA LEU A 17 -3.79 6.19 8.12
C LEU A 17 -3.01 6.69 6.90
N VAL A 18 -2.44 7.88 6.98
CA VAL A 18 -1.67 8.45 5.87
C VAL A 18 -0.46 7.57 5.55
N LEU A 19 0.29 7.14 6.58
CA LEU A 19 1.46 6.29 6.35
C LEU A 19 1.08 4.90 5.86
N ALA A 20 -0.04 4.34 6.31
CA ALA A 20 -0.54 3.07 5.78
C ALA A 20 -0.83 3.18 4.28
N LEU A 21 -1.44 4.28 3.86
CA LEU A 21 -1.69 4.55 2.44
C LEU A 21 -0.39 4.73 1.66
N VAL A 22 0.57 5.44 2.24
CA VAL A 22 1.90 5.62 1.63
C VAL A 22 2.59 4.28 1.44
N GLU A 23 2.53 3.38 2.43
CA GLU A 23 3.09 2.04 2.32
C GLU A 23 2.46 1.25 1.16
N ILE A 24 1.15 1.34 1.01
CA ILE A 24 0.44 0.70 -0.10
C ILE A 24 0.91 1.26 -1.44
N ILE A 25 1.05 2.58 -1.54
CA ILE A 25 1.53 3.24 -2.74
C ILE A 25 2.95 2.78 -3.08
N VAL A 26 3.84 2.73 -2.09
CA VAL A 26 5.22 2.28 -2.29
C VAL A 26 5.27 0.83 -2.76
N GLU A 27 4.47 -0.04 -2.17
CA GLU A 27 4.37 -1.44 -2.59
C GLU A 27 3.91 -1.56 -4.04
N THR A 28 2.92 -0.75 -4.43
CA THR A 28 2.44 -0.70 -5.81
C THR A 28 3.54 -0.24 -6.77
N LEU A 29 4.28 0.80 -6.39
CA LEU A 29 5.41 1.28 -7.19
C LEU A 29 6.49 0.21 -7.34
N LYS A 30 6.78 -0.54 -6.29
CA LYS A 30 7.73 -1.65 -6.34
C LYS A 30 7.29 -2.71 -7.35
N HIS A 31 6.03 -3.11 -7.31
CA HIS A 31 5.49 -4.10 -8.25
C HIS A 31 5.61 -3.63 -9.69
N GLN A 32 5.25 -2.37 -9.96
CA GLN A 32 5.36 -1.79 -11.28
C GLN A 32 6.82 -1.69 -11.75
N SER A 33 7.71 -1.36 -10.83
CA SER A 33 9.14 -1.25 -11.11
C SER A 33 9.74 -2.60 -11.48
N VAL A 34 9.38 -3.65 -10.74
CA VAL A 34 9.83 -5.01 -11.05
C VAL A 34 9.34 -5.43 -12.43
N ARG A 35 8.09 -5.13 -12.77
CA ARG A 35 7.55 -5.42 -14.11
C ARG A 35 8.33 -4.72 -15.21
N ARG A 36 8.71 -3.46 -15.00
CA ARG A 36 9.51 -2.71 -15.96
C ARG A 36 10.90 -3.30 -16.13
N MET A 37 11.51 -3.72 -15.02
CA MET A 37 12.82 -4.37 -15.05
C MET A 37 12.77 -5.69 -15.83
N GLU A 38 11.74 -6.49 -15.58
CA GLU A 38 11.53 -7.76 -16.28
C GLU A 38 11.23 -7.55 -17.76
N GLY A 39 10.55 -6.47 -18.10
CA GLY A 39 10.23 -6.13 -19.48
C GLY A 39 11.42 -5.66 -20.31
N GLY A 40 12.57 -5.42 -19.69
CA GLY A 40 13.78 -5.02 -20.39
C GLY A 40 13.76 -3.62 -20.97
N SER A 41 12.82 -2.78 -20.57
CA SER A 41 12.67 -1.41 -21.07
C SER A 41 13.58 -0.40 -20.37
N LEU A 42 14.29 -0.83 -19.31
CA LEU A 42 15.17 0.03 -18.55
C LEU A 42 16.62 -0.39 -18.74
N THR A 43 17.52 0.60 -18.75
CA THR A 43 18.97 0.33 -18.74
C THR A 43 19.41 -0.15 -17.37
N ASP A 44 20.58 -0.75 -17.28
CA ASP A 44 21.15 -1.21 -16.00
C ASP A 44 21.32 -0.05 -15.02
N GLU A 45 21.72 1.12 -15.50
CA GLU A 45 21.83 2.33 -14.68
C GLU A 45 20.48 2.76 -14.12
N GLU A 46 19.43 2.71 -14.96
CA GLU A 46 18.08 3.08 -14.55
C GLU A 46 17.54 2.10 -13.52
N VAL A 47 17.79 0.80 -13.69
CA VAL A 47 17.41 -0.23 -12.72
C VAL A 47 18.06 0.02 -11.37
N GLU A 48 19.36 0.30 -11.36
CA GLU A 48 20.10 0.57 -10.13
C GLU A 48 19.59 1.82 -9.43
N ARG A 49 19.34 2.89 -10.17
CA ARG A 49 18.82 4.14 -9.64
C ARG A 49 17.43 3.96 -9.06
N LEU A 50 16.57 3.24 -9.76
CA LEU A 50 15.20 2.95 -9.31
C LEU A 50 15.21 2.14 -8.02
N GLY A 51 16.04 1.10 -7.95
CA GLY A 51 16.17 0.28 -6.75
C GLY A 51 16.65 1.07 -5.55
N ARG A 52 17.60 1.97 -5.75
CA ARG A 52 18.10 2.85 -4.70
C ARG A 52 17.00 3.80 -4.19
N THR A 53 16.26 4.39 -5.12
CA THR A 53 15.16 5.30 -4.77
C THR A 53 14.09 4.58 -3.95
N LEU A 54 13.71 3.38 -4.35
CA LEU A 54 12.72 2.59 -3.62
C LEU A 54 13.21 2.24 -2.21
N LYS A 55 14.49 1.91 -2.09
CA LYS A 55 15.10 1.62 -0.78
C LYS A 55 15.08 2.87 0.11
N GLU A 56 15.41 4.03 -0.44
CA GLU A 56 15.36 5.30 0.28
C GLU A 56 13.95 5.64 0.75
N LEU A 57 12.95 5.38 -0.09
CA LEU A 57 11.54 5.56 0.29
C LEU A 57 11.15 4.66 1.47
N ASP A 58 11.52 3.38 1.42
CA ASP A 58 11.26 2.46 2.52
C ASP A 58 11.90 2.94 3.83
N GLN A 59 13.15 3.39 3.75
CA GLN A 59 13.88 3.89 4.91
C GLN A 59 13.22 5.16 5.47
N ALA A 60 12.77 6.05 4.60
CA ALA A 60 12.08 7.27 5.00
C ALA A 60 10.77 6.96 5.72
N VAL A 61 9.98 6.03 5.19
CA VAL A 61 8.72 5.61 5.82
C VAL A 61 8.98 4.99 7.20
N GLU A 62 9.97 4.12 7.31
CA GLU A 62 10.33 3.52 8.60
C GLU A 62 10.81 4.56 9.61
N ALA A 63 11.62 5.52 9.16
CA ALA A 63 12.08 6.61 10.01
C ALA A 63 10.93 7.45 10.54
N ILE A 64 9.96 7.78 9.70
CA ILE A 64 8.78 8.54 10.11
C ILE A 64 7.96 7.76 11.14
N LYS A 65 7.75 6.47 10.92
CA LYS A 65 7.03 5.63 11.87
C LYS A 65 7.71 5.59 13.23
N ASP A 66 9.04 5.50 13.24
CA ASP A 66 9.82 5.51 14.48
C ASP A 66 9.77 6.87 15.17
N ASP A 67 10.00 7.94 14.42
CA ASP A 67 10.08 9.30 14.96
C ASP A 67 8.76 9.73 15.60
N TYR A 68 7.63 9.35 15.01
CA TYR A 68 6.31 9.70 15.53
C TYR A 68 5.71 8.63 16.44
N GLY A 69 6.40 7.51 16.62
CA GLY A 69 5.93 6.43 17.49
C GLY A 69 4.63 5.78 17.04
N ILE A 70 4.41 5.70 15.73
CA ILE A 70 3.15 5.23 15.16
C ILE A 70 3.24 3.87 14.46
N LYS A 71 4.29 3.10 14.70
CA LYS A 71 4.46 1.77 14.09
C LYS A 71 3.26 0.86 14.31
N GLU A 72 2.81 0.77 15.55
CA GLU A 72 1.67 -0.06 15.91
C GLU A 72 0.38 0.45 15.28
N CYS A 73 0.19 1.75 15.26
CA CYS A 73 -0.97 2.37 14.64
C CYS A 73 -1.02 2.08 13.14
N VAL A 74 0.09 2.25 12.45
CA VAL A 74 0.19 1.96 11.01
C VAL A 74 -0.10 0.48 10.74
N ARG A 75 0.47 -0.41 11.55
CA ARG A 75 0.24 -1.84 11.40
C ARG A 75 -1.24 -2.19 11.58
N SER A 76 -1.87 -1.64 12.61
CA SER A 76 -3.30 -1.88 12.88
C SER A 76 -4.18 -1.38 11.75
N VAL A 77 -3.89 -0.19 11.23
CA VAL A 77 -4.62 0.38 10.09
C VAL A 77 -4.43 -0.50 8.85
N ARG A 78 -3.21 -0.95 8.58
CA ARG A 78 -2.93 -1.84 7.44
C ARG A 78 -3.70 -3.15 7.54
N GLU A 79 -3.70 -3.76 8.72
CA GLU A 79 -4.46 -4.99 8.95
C GLU A 79 -5.96 -4.77 8.75
N GLY A 80 -6.47 -3.65 9.23
CA GLY A 80 -7.86 -3.28 9.04
C GLY A 80 -8.23 -3.06 7.58
N LEU A 81 -7.38 -2.37 6.83
CA LEU A 81 -7.58 -2.13 5.40
C LEU A 81 -7.52 -3.45 4.62
N ASP A 82 -6.54 -4.28 4.90
CA ASP A 82 -6.39 -5.56 4.23
C ASP A 82 -7.59 -6.49 4.52
N SER A 83 -8.04 -6.53 5.77
CA SER A 83 -9.22 -7.30 6.16
C SER A 83 -10.49 -6.79 5.49
N SER A 84 -10.67 -5.47 5.45
CA SER A 84 -11.82 -4.84 4.80
C SER A 84 -11.82 -5.13 3.31
N LEU A 85 -10.67 -5.03 2.68
CA LEU A 85 -10.52 -5.31 1.25
C LEU A 85 -10.82 -6.79 0.95
N ASN A 86 -10.27 -7.70 1.76
CA ASN A 86 -10.56 -9.13 1.64
C ASN A 86 -12.04 -9.43 1.87
N GLY A 87 -12.65 -8.79 2.87
CA GLY A 87 -14.07 -8.91 3.14
C GLY A 87 -14.92 -8.42 1.97
N ILE A 88 -14.55 -7.31 1.37
CA ILE A 88 -15.21 -6.78 0.18
C ILE A 88 -15.04 -7.73 -1.00
N LEU A 89 -13.83 -8.23 -1.22
CA LEU A 89 -13.54 -9.13 -2.33
C LEU A 89 -14.24 -10.49 -2.21
N THR A 90 -14.48 -10.95 -0.97
CA THR A 90 -15.18 -12.21 -0.73
C THR A 90 -16.70 -12.05 -0.72
N GLN A 91 -17.20 -10.89 -0.33
CA GLN A 91 -18.63 -10.59 -0.21
C GLN A 91 -19.19 -9.85 -1.42
N VAL A 92 -18.37 -9.01 -2.05
CA VAL A 92 -18.74 -8.44 -3.34
C VAL A 92 -18.85 -9.61 -4.27
N PRO A 93 -20.05 -9.85 -4.72
CA PRO A 93 -20.35 -11.14 -5.30
C PRO A 93 -19.39 -11.47 -6.41
N VAL A 94 -19.08 -12.70 -6.46
CA VAL A 94 -18.55 -13.39 -7.63
C VAL A 94 -19.10 -12.80 -8.94
N ILE A 95 -20.26 -12.20 -8.90
CA ILE A 95 -20.87 -11.45 -9.99
C ILE A 95 -20.02 -10.30 -10.50
N MET A 96 -19.43 -9.48 -9.62
CA MET A 96 -18.56 -8.37 -10.07
C MET A 96 -17.23 -8.87 -10.62
N ALA A 97 -16.67 -9.90 -10.02
CA ALA A 97 -15.49 -10.55 -10.55
C ALA A 97 -15.76 -11.17 -11.93
N SER A 98 -16.93 -11.77 -12.10
CA SER A 98 -17.36 -12.33 -13.38
C SER A 98 -17.56 -11.26 -14.44
N GLU A 99 -18.17 -10.14 -14.10
CA GLU A 99 -18.36 -9.01 -15.02
C GLU A 99 -17.03 -8.38 -15.43
N THR A 100 -16.10 -8.21 -14.50
CA THR A 100 -14.79 -7.70 -14.79
C THR A 100 -14.03 -8.67 -15.71
N ALA A 101 -14.10 -9.96 -15.45
CA ALA A 101 -13.48 -10.98 -16.29
C ALA A 101 -14.10 -10.98 -17.69
N ARG A 102 -15.40 -10.81 -17.81
CA ARG A 102 -16.07 -10.72 -19.11
C ARG A 102 -15.65 -9.48 -19.88
N LYS A 103 -15.54 -8.34 -19.20
CA LYS A 103 -15.09 -7.11 -19.85
C LYS A 103 -13.66 -7.22 -20.34
N VAL A 104 -12.78 -7.81 -19.56
CA VAL A 104 -11.40 -8.04 -19.95
C VAL A 104 -11.34 -9.01 -21.15
N ALA A 105 -12.11 -10.08 -21.11
CA ALA A 105 -12.18 -11.04 -22.21
C ALA A 105 -12.78 -10.41 -23.47
N ALA A 106 -13.77 -9.54 -23.33
CA ALA A 106 -14.42 -8.86 -24.46
C ALA A 106 -13.53 -7.78 -25.08
N SER A 107 -12.58 -7.21 -24.32
CA SER A 107 -11.68 -6.18 -24.80
C SER A 107 -10.38 -6.73 -25.37
N ALA A 108 -10.19 -8.05 -25.32
CA ALA A 108 -8.96 -8.69 -25.80
C ALA A 108 -8.96 -8.91 -27.34
#